data_174bfb82467211461cba914dd8563aef
#
_entry.id   174bfb82467211461cba914dd8563aef
#
_cell.length_a   1.000
_cell.length_b   1.000
_cell.length_c   1.000
_cell.angle_alpha   90.00
_cell.angle_beta   90.00
_cell.angle_gamma   90.00
#
_symmetry.space_group_name_H-M   'P 1'
#
loop_
_entity.id
_entity.type
_entity.pdbx_description
1 polymer ?
#
loop_
_entity_poly.entity_id
_entity_poly.type
_entity_poly.pdbx_seq_one_letter_code
_entity_poly.pdbx_strand_id
1 'polypeptide(L)'
;MKIRHILLSAVLLSPFAAQAEDAMMVNVKRLSMETAQAIAQAAVEACREEGIQIGVTVVDRDGNAQAVLRDTIAAAITLPISRDKAYTAVMFNAATSALADRADSPVGRQPHLIMSAGGLPIQVGGALLGGVGVSGAPSGETDEKCAQAGIEAVQTDLEMAE
;
A
#
# COMPACT_ATOMS: atom_id res chain seq x y z
N MET A 1 54.79 -40.81 -43.28
CA MET A 1 54.37 -39.92 -42.19
C MET A 1 53.04 -39.31 -42.58
N LYS A 2 51.89 -39.82 -41.99
CA LYS A 2 50.50 -39.39 -42.36
C LYS A 2 50.00 -38.41 -41.35
N ILE A 3 49.80 -37.17 -41.75
CA ILE A 3 49.24 -36.09 -40.93
C ILE A 3 47.70 -36.21 -40.98
N ARG A 4 47.07 -36.51 -39.83
CA ARG A 4 45.59 -36.51 -39.68
C ARG A 4 45.15 -35.11 -39.29
N HIS A 5 44.42 -34.44 -40.17
CA HIS A 5 43.74 -33.20 -39.84
C HIS A 5 42.48 -33.49 -38.99
N ILE A 6 42.48 -32.99 -37.78
CA ILE A 6 41.32 -32.97 -36.88
C ILE A 6 40.54 -31.70 -37.17
N LEU A 7 39.36 -31.80 -37.77
CA LEU A 7 38.40 -30.72 -37.94
C LEU A 7 37.68 -30.48 -36.60
N LEU A 8 37.95 -29.36 -35.99
CA LEU A 8 37.27 -28.91 -34.77
C LEU A 8 36.00 -28.18 -35.20
N SER A 9 34.82 -28.81 -35.05
CA SER A 9 33.53 -28.21 -35.31
C SER A 9 33.14 -27.30 -34.12
N ALA A 10 33.19 -26.00 -34.31
CA ALA A 10 32.68 -25.02 -33.34
C ALA A 10 31.16 -24.98 -33.42
N VAL A 11 30.48 -25.44 -32.38
CA VAL A 11 29.03 -25.30 -32.19
C VAL A 11 28.77 -23.88 -31.67
N LEU A 12 28.23 -23.03 -32.54
CA LEU A 12 27.73 -21.68 -32.16
C LEU A 12 26.41 -21.84 -31.38
N LEU A 13 26.46 -21.71 -30.06
CA LEU A 13 25.27 -21.53 -29.23
C LEU A 13 24.78 -20.10 -29.45
N SER A 14 23.74 -19.92 -30.25
CA SER A 14 23.00 -18.64 -30.31
C SER A 14 22.20 -18.46 -29.03
N PRO A 15 22.32 -17.31 -28.33
CA PRO A 15 21.44 -17.02 -27.22
C PRO A 15 20.02 -16.81 -27.76
N PHE A 16 19.09 -17.66 -27.37
CA PHE A 16 17.67 -17.43 -27.55
C PHE A 16 17.31 -16.25 -26.65
N ALA A 17 17.17 -15.07 -27.23
CA ALA A 17 16.50 -13.96 -26.57
C ALA A 17 15.01 -14.34 -26.46
N ALA A 18 14.58 -14.75 -25.28
CA ALA A 18 13.16 -14.86 -24.98
C ALA A 18 12.56 -13.46 -25.06
N GLN A 19 11.85 -13.16 -26.15
CA GLN A 19 10.98 -11.99 -26.22
C GLN A 19 9.85 -12.26 -25.23
N ALA A 20 9.77 -11.44 -24.17
CA ALA A 20 8.58 -11.38 -23.33
C ALA A 20 7.44 -10.88 -24.25
N GLU A 21 6.49 -11.76 -24.57
CA GLU A 21 5.26 -11.34 -25.21
C GLU A 21 4.58 -10.32 -24.29
N ASP A 22 4.24 -9.15 -24.82
CA ASP A 22 3.44 -8.16 -24.10
C ASP A 22 2.10 -8.78 -23.70
N ALA A 23 1.92 -9.00 -22.40
CA ALA A 23 0.71 -9.62 -21.90
C ALA A 23 -0.49 -8.70 -22.16
N MET A 24 -1.48 -9.17 -22.92
CA MET A 24 -2.72 -8.41 -23.19
C MET A 24 -3.59 -8.25 -21.92
N MET A 25 -3.28 -8.99 -20.86
CA MET A 25 -3.96 -8.93 -19.55
C MET A 25 -2.92 -8.99 -18.44
N VAL A 26 -3.18 -8.29 -17.33
CA VAL A 26 -2.34 -8.30 -16.15
C VAL A 26 -3.08 -8.88 -14.95
N ASN A 27 -2.37 -9.68 -14.15
CA ASN A 27 -2.87 -10.15 -12.87
C ASN A 27 -2.57 -9.09 -11.80
N VAL A 28 -3.59 -8.75 -11.02
CA VAL A 28 -3.52 -7.73 -9.97
C VAL A 28 -3.79 -8.38 -8.62
N LYS A 29 -2.80 -8.33 -7.73
CA LYS A 29 -2.98 -8.75 -6.33
C LYS A 29 -3.84 -7.72 -5.58
N ARG A 30 -4.72 -8.18 -4.71
CA ARG A 30 -5.59 -7.37 -3.84
C ARG A 30 -5.63 -7.96 -2.45
N LEU A 31 -5.88 -7.12 -1.46
CA LEU A 31 -6.18 -7.60 -0.11
C LEU A 31 -7.50 -8.36 -0.10
N SER A 32 -7.58 -9.42 0.70
CA SER A 32 -8.87 -9.98 1.09
C SER A 32 -9.61 -9.02 2.03
N MET A 33 -10.93 -9.17 2.14
CA MET A 33 -11.72 -8.37 3.10
C MET A 33 -11.26 -8.63 4.54
N GLU A 34 -10.95 -9.86 4.87
CA GLU A 34 -10.48 -10.28 6.19
C GLU A 34 -9.16 -9.60 6.57
N THR A 35 -8.21 -9.54 5.61
CA THR A 35 -6.93 -8.84 5.82
C THR A 35 -7.16 -7.33 5.98
N ALA A 36 -8.00 -6.72 5.15
CA ALA A 36 -8.34 -5.30 5.28
C ALA A 36 -9.00 -4.99 6.64
N GLN A 37 -9.88 -5.88 7.12
CA GLN A 37 -10.49 -5.76 8.44
C GLN A 37 -9.47 -5.90 9.57
N ALA A 38 -8.55 -6.86 9.47
CA ALA A 38 -7.49 -7.07 10.47
C ALA A 38 -6.59 -5.84 10.61
N ILE A 39 -6.19 -5.23 9.48
CA ILE A 39 -5.42 -3.97 9.45
C ILE A 39 -6.20 -2.86 10.16
N ALA A 40 -7.48 -2.67 9.81
CA ALA A 40 -8.30 -1.63 10.40
C ALA A 40 -8.47 -1.82 11.91
N GLN A 41 -8.70 -3.06 12.36
CA GLN A 41 -8.86 -3.40 13.76
C GLN A 41 -7.59 -3.14 14.56
N ALA A 42 -6.43 -3.59 14.07
CA ALA A 42 -5.15 -3.39 14.72
C ALA A 42 -4.77 -1.90 14.82
N ALA A 43 -5.09 -1.09 13.80
CA ALA A 43 -4.89 0.36 13.85
C ALA A 43 -5.73 1.02 14.95
N VAL A 44 -7.00 0.59 15.12
CA VAL A 44 -7.86 1.07 16.22
C VAL A 44 -7.28 0.67 17.58
N GLU A 45 -6.85 -0.58 17.73
CA GLU A 45 -6.29 -1.09 18.98
C GLU A 45 -5.02 -0.35 19.38
N ALA A 46 -4.10 -0.13 18.44
CA ALA A 46 -2.87 0.63 18.68
C ALA A 46 -3.16 2.07 19.19
N CYS A 47 -4.11 2.78 18.58
CA CYS A 47 -4.49 4.09 19.07
C CYS A 47 -5.20 4.05 20.44
N ARG A 48 -5.99 3.00 20.73
CA ARG A 48 -6.63 2.81 22.03
C ARG A 48 -5.63 2.60 23.16
N GLU A 49 -4.50 1.94 22.91
CA GLU A 49 -3.42 1.78 23.88
C GLU A 49 -2.86 3.12 24.34
N GLU A 50 -2.90 4.13 23.48
CA GLU A 50 -2.54 5.53 23.80
C GLU A 50 -3.74 6.35 24.36
N GLY A 51 -4.90 5.73 24.58
CA GLY A 51 -6.12 6.41 25.03
C GLY A 51 -6.82 7.24 23.95
N ILE A 52 -6.51 7.00 22.69
CA ILE A 52 -7.00 7.78 21.54
C ILE A 52 -8.08 6.97 20.79
N GLN A 53 -9.18 7.65 20.40
CA GLN A 53 -10.23 7.05 19.58
C GLN A 53 -10.24 7.66 18.18
N ILE A 54 -10.16 6.80 17.17
CA ILE A 54 -9.94 7.18 15.78
C ILE A 54 -11.02 6.65 14.83
N GLY A 55 -11.07 7.23 13.63
CA GLY A 55 -11.62 6.59 12.44
C GLY A 55 -10.50 6.04 11.57
N VAL A 56 -10.69 4.84 11.03
CA VAL A 56 -9.77 4.20 10.11
C VAL A 56 -10.50 3.69 8.89
N THR A 57 -9.87 3.83 7.73
CA THR A 57 -10.35 3.29 6.45
C THR A 57 -9.21 2.54 5.77
N VAL A 58 -9.48 1.30 5.34
CA VAL A 58 -8.61 0.54 4.44
C VAL A 58 -9.26 0.52 3.07
N VAL A 59 -8.50 0.92 2.04
CA VAL A 59 -8.94 0.91 0.65
C VAL A 59 -8.15 -0.12 -0.16
N ASP A 60 -8.76 -0.62 -1.24
CA ASP A 60 -8.07 -1.43 -2.23
C ASP A 60 -7.10 -0.58 -3.06
N ARG A 61 -6.35 -1.22 -3.95
CA ARG A 61 -5.39 -0.51 -4.80
C ARG A 61 -6.01 0.48 -5.80
N ASP A 62 -7.32 0.42 -6.00
CA ASP A 62 -8.06 1.35 -6.86
C ASP A 62 -8.68 2.49 -6.04
N GLY A 63 -8.49 2.49 -4.70
CA GLY A 63 -8.98 3.50 -3.78
C GLY A 63 -10.40 3.29 -3.27
N ASN A 64 -11.00 2.10 -3.52
CA ASN A 64 -12.34 1.76 -3.00
C ASN A 64 -12.23 1.22 -1.57
N ALA A 65 -13.11 1.68 -0.68
CA ALA A 65 -13.13 1.24 0.71
C ALA A 65 -13.46 -0.25 0.82
N GLN A 66 -12.63 -1.01 1.55
CA GLN A 66 -12.85 -2.42 1.90
C GLN A 66 -13.22 -2.61 3.37
N ALA A 67 -12.60 -1.85 4.29
CA ALA A 67 -12.92 -1.85 5.71
C ALA A 67 -12.95 -0.42 6.23
N VAL A 68 -13.98 -0.11 7.03
CA VAL A 68 -14.15 1.20 7.67
C VAL A 68 -14.58 0.98 9.10
N LEU A 69 -13.77 1.45 10.04
CA LEU A 69 -14.08 1.41 11.46
C LEU A 69 -14.00 2.81 12.05
N ARG A 70 -14.92 3.11 12.97
CA ARG A 70 -14.88 4.32 13.77
C ARG A 70 -15.07 3.95 15.24
N ASP A 71 -14.13 4.33 16.07
CA ASP A 71 -14.24 4.09 17.49
C ASP A 71 -15.40 4.88 18.11
N THR A 72 -15.87 4.42 19.27
CA THR A 72 -17.15 4.78 19.86
C THR A 72 -17.37 6.29 19.97
N ILE A 73 -16.37 7.04 20.46
CA ILE A 73 -16.48 8.49 20.64
C ILE A 73 -15.64 9.29 19.62
N ALA A 74 -14.98 8.64 18.67
CA ALA A 74 -14.30 9.34 17.59
C ALA A 74 -15.31 10.21 16.82
N ALA A 75 -14.93 11.43 16.49
CA ALA A 75 -15.79 12.37 15.79
C ALA A 75 -16.16 11.83 14.38
N ALA A 76 -17.39 12.08 13.92
CA ALA A 76 -17.86 11.60 12.62
C ALA A 76 -16.98 12.08 11.44
N ILE A 77 -16.34 13.24 11.55
CA ILE A 77 -15.43 13.81 10.53
C ILE A 77 -14.19 12.92 10.29
N THR A 78 -13.83 12.05 11.24
CA THR A 78 -12.69 11.15 11.08
C THR A 78 -12.89 10.16 9.93
N LEU A 79 -14.14 9.81 9.59
CA LEU A 79 -14.44 8.88 8.50
C LEU A 79 -14.07 9.41 7.11
N PRO A 80 -14.57 10.58 6.65
CA PRO A 80 -14.14 11.12 5.37
C PRO A 80 -12.64 11.42 5.33
N ILE A 81 -12.05 11.93 6.43
CA ILE A 81 -10.62 12.23 6.47
C ILE A 81 -9.77 10.95 6.35
N SER A 82 -10.08 9.90 7.11
CA SER A 82 -9.34 8.62 7.03
C SER A 82 -9.43 8.02 5.63
N ARG A 83 -10.64 8.06 5.01
CA ARG A 83 -10.83 7.59 3.63
C ARG A 83 -9.97 8.37 2.64
N ASP A 84 -9.99 9.69 2.71
CA ASP A 84 -9.27 10.54 1.77
C ASP A 84 -7.75 10.46 1.97
N LYS A 85 -7.25 10.23 3.21
CA LYS A 85 -5.85 9.89 3.48
C LYS A 85 -5.47 8.53 2.87
N ALA A 86 -6.29 7.47 3.06
CA ALA A 86 -6.05 6.17 2.48
C ALA A 86 -6.02 6.23 0.95
N TYR A 87 -7.01 6.92 0.35
CA TYR A 87 -7.08 7.15 -1.08
C TYR A 87 -5.84 7.88 -1.60
N THR A 88 -5.42 8.96 -0.94
CA THR A 88 -4.23 9.71 -1.32
C THR A 88 -2.97 8.83 -1.28
N ALA A 89 -2.80 8.02 -0.23
CA ALA A 89 -1.66 7.12 -0.09
C ALA A 89 -1.57 6.12 -1.25
N VAL A 90 -2.70 5.55 -1.68
CA VAL A 90 -2.75 4.62 -2.82
C VAL A 90 -2.49 5.33 -4.14
N MET A 91 -3.15 6.47 -4.40
CA MET A 91 -3.03 7.17 -5.68
C MET A 91 -1.63 7.72 -5.94
N PHE A 92 -0.90 8.04 -4.89
CA PHE A 92 0.50 8.49 -5.00
C PHE A 92 1.52 7.39 -4.68
N ASN A 93 1.06 6.24 -4.21
CA ASN A 93 1.91 5.15 -3.73
C ASN A 93 2.98 5.65 -2.74
N ALA A 94 2.57 6.48 -1.79
CA ALA A 94 3.44 7.17 -0.83
C ALA A 94 2.71 7.43 0.49
N ALA A 95 3.46 7.50 1.59
CA ALA A 95 2.93 8.03 2.85
C ALA A 95 2.42 9.47 2.64
N THR A 96 1.26 9.79 3.19
CA THR A 96 0.69 11.13 3.01
C THR A 96 1.50 12.22 3.71
N SER A 97 2.28 11.88 4.74
CA SER A 97 3.29 12.75 5.35
C SER A 97 4.37 13.20 4.36
N ALA A 98 4.81 12.31 3.48
CA ALA A 98 5.81 12.60 2.45
C ALA A 98 5.27 13.52 1.32
N LEU A 99 3.97 13.78 1.29
CA LEU A 99 3.32 14.63 0.31
C LEU A 99 3.00 16.04 0.84
N ALA A 100 3.31 16.33 2.11
CA ALA A 100 2.90 17.57 2.80
C ALA A 100 3.29 18.86 2.03
N ASP A 101 4.49 18.91 1.47
CA ASP A 101 4.98 20.06 0.69
C ASP A 101 4.18 20.29 -0.61
N ARG A 102 3.38 19.33 -1.04
CA ARG A 102 2.54 19.40 -2.25
C ARG A 102 1.09 19.77 -1.97
N ALA A 103 0.69 19.91 -0.69
CA ALA A 103 -0.70 20.18 -0.30
C ALA A 103 -1.26 21.46 -0.98
N ASP A 104 -0.46 22.49 -1.09
CA ASP A 104 -0.87 23.77 -1.71
C ASP A 104 -0.72 23.81 -3.24
N SER A 105 -0.23 22.72 -3.86
CA SER A 105 -0.12 22.63 -5.31
C SER A 105 -1.49 22.49 -5.99
N PRO A 106 -1.62 22.75 -7.31
CA PRO A 106 -2.87 22.52 -8.03
C PRO A 106 -3.41 21.07 -7.89
N VAL A 107 -2.51 20.09 -7.79
CA VAL A 107 -2.88 18.68 -7.56
C VAL A 107 -3.36 18.48 -6.12
N GLY A 108 -2.65 19.02 -5.13
CA GLY A 108 -3.02 18.89 -3.70
C GLY A 108 -4.39 19.48 -3.38
N ARG A 109 -4.87 20.42 -4.19
CA ARG A 109 -6.21 21.03 -4.04
C ARG A 109 -7.33 20.26 -4.77
N GLN A 110 -7.04 19.11 -5.37
CA GLN A 110 -8.10 18.27 -5.95
C GLN A 110 -8.97 17.65 -4.85
N PRO A 111 -10.29 17.48 -5.08
CA PRO A 111 -11.17 16.83 -4.13
C PRO A 111 -10.65 15.44 -3.73
N HIS A 112 -10.90 15.06 -2.49
CA HIS A 112 -10.52 13.76 -1.93
C HIS A 112 -9.03 13.49 -1.81
N LEU A 113 -8.18 14.51 -1.93
CA LEU A 113 -6.76 14.40 -1.61
C LEU A 113 -6.45 15.08 -0.27
N ILE A 114 -5.83 14.34 0.65
CA ILE A 114 -5.32 14.86 1.93
C ILE A 114 -3.84 14.51 2.01
N MET A 115 -3.00 15.54 1.82
CA MET A 115 -1.53 15.43 1.85
C MET A 115 -0.99 15.83 3.23
N SER A 116 -1.50 15.19 4.29
CA SER A 116 -1.01 15.32 5.66
C SER A 116 -0.90 13.94 6.29
N ALA A 117 0.01 13.77 7.26
CA ALA A 117 0.32 12.49 7.88
C ALA A 117 -0.92 11.70 8.35
N GLY A 118 -0.86 10.37 8.26
CA GLY A 118 -1.89 9.43 8.70
C GLY A 118 -2.42 8.51 7.60
N GLY A 119 -1.92 8.59 6.37
CA GLY A 119 -2.22 7.66 5.29
C GLY A 119 -0.98 6.93 4.81
N LEU A 120 -1.05 5.60 4.70
CA LEU A 120 0.07 4.75 4.28
C LEU A 120 -0.36 3.79 3.16
N PRO A 121 0.48 3.56 2.14
CA PRO A 121 0.27 2.48 1.18
C PRO A 121 0.56 1.12 1.84
N ILE A 122 -0.20 0.10 1.47
CA ILE A 122 0.01 -1.29 1.89
C ILE A 122 0.70 -2.01 0.75
N GLN A 123 1.92 -2.46 0.99
CA GLN A 123 2.78 -3.06 -0.03
C GLN A 123 3.41 -4.37 0.47
N VAL A 124 3.61 -5.31 -0.45
CA VAL A 124 4.41 -6.53 -0.22
C VAL A 124 5.16 -6.89 -1.51
N GLY A 125 6.44 -7.27 -1.41
CA GLY A 125 7.27 -7.61 -2.56
C GLY A 125 7.30 -6.54 -3.67
N GLY A 126 7.10 -5.27 -3.32
CA GLY A 126 7.01 -4.16 -4.27
C GLY A 126 5.64 -4.01 -4.96
N ALA A 127 4.68 -4.91 -4.69
CA ALA A 127 3.32 -4.80 -5.19
C ALA A 127 2.47 -3.92 -4.27
N LEU A 128 1.78 -2.93 -4.83
CA LEU A 128 0.77 -2.14 -4.12
C LEU A 128 -0.53 -2.95 -4.01
N LEU A 129 -0.98 -3.23 -2.79
CA LEU A 129 -2.19 -3.99 -2.50
C LEU A 129 -3.38 -3.11 -2.14
N GLY A 130 -3.13 -1.96 -1.52
CA GLY A 130 -4.12 -1.04 -1.04
C GLY A 130 -3.51 0.08 -0.21
N GLY A 131 -4.30 0.72 0.64
CA GLY A 131 -3.85 1.75 1.58
C GLY A 131 -4.70 1.81 2.82
N VAL A 132 -4.12 2.32 3.89
CA VAL A 132 -4.82 2.59 5.16
C VAL A 132 -4.70 4.06 5.50
N GLY A 133 -5.77 4.65 5.98
CA GLY A 133 -5.81 6.02 6.49
C GLY A 133 -6.44 6.07 7.87
N VAL A 134 -5.85 6.86 8.74
CA VAL A 134 -6.29 7.09 10.12
C VAL A 134 -6.53 8.57 10.34
N SER A 135 -7.53 8.89 11.16
CA SER A 135 -7.83 10.26 11.59
C SER A 135 -8.47 10.24 12.98
N GLY A 136 -8.09 11.19 13.80
CA GLY A 136 -8.68 11.39 15.12
C GLY A 136 -7.66 11.58 16.24
N ALA A 137 -6.40 11.29 16.01
CA ALA A 137 -5.34 11.55 16.96
C ALA A 137 -5.01 13.07 17.05
N PRO A 138 -4.36 13.51 18.14
CA PRO A 138 -3.95 14.91 18.31
C PRO A 138 -2.99 15.40 17.23
N SER A 139 -2.25 14.51 16.57
CA SER A 139 -1.38 14.82 15.44
C SER A 139 -1.51 13.81 14.31
N GLY A 140 -1.20 14.22 13.09
CA GLY A 140 -1.18 13.32 11.94
C GLY A 140 -0.10 12.24 12.06
N GLU A 141 1.03 12.54 12.72
CA GLU A 141 2.09 11.58 12.97
C GLU A 141 1.64 10.45 13.90
N THR A 142 0.77 10.76 14.86
CA THR A 142 0.15 9.75 15.73
C THR A 142 -0.85 8.90 14.93
N ASP A 143 -1.69 9.53 14.08
CA ASP A 143 -2.55 8.80 13.13
C ASP A 143 -1.72 7.83 12.28
N GLU A 144 -0.57 8.28 11.75
CA GLU A 144 0.30 7.48 10.88
C GLU A 144 0.96 6.30 11.63
N LYS A 145 1.33 6.47 12.91
CA LYS A 145 1.81 5.36 13.76
C LYS A 145 0.75 4.30 13.96
N CYS A 146 -0.50 4.70 14.21
CA CYS A 146 -1.60 3.73 14.34
C CYS A 146 -1.87 3.01 13.00
N ALA A 147 -1.80 3.72 11.88
CA ALA A 147 -1.89 3.12 10.55
C ALA A 147 -0.78 2.11 10.30
N GLN A 148 0.46 2.45 10.68
CA GLN A 148 1.63 1.58 10.56
C GLN A 148 1.47 0.30 11.40
N ALA A 149 1.03 0.41 12.65
CA ALA A 149 0.74 -0.73 13.51
C ALA A 149 -0.30 -1.67 12.88
N GLY A 150 -1.32 -1.10 12.22
CA GLY A 150 -2.29 -1.88 11.45
C GLY A 150 -1.66 -2.71 10.34
N ILE A 151 -0.74 -2.14 9.57
CA ILE A 151 -0.01 -2.86 8.50
C ILE A 151 0.89 -3.94 9.11
N GLU A 152 1.65 -3.61 10.15
CA GLU A 152 2.59 -4.52 10.80
C GLU A 152 1.91 -5.77 11.35
N ALA A 153 0.66 -5.66 11.82
CA ALA A 153 -0.12 -6.78 12.34
C ALA A 153 -0.34 -7.91 11.33
N VAL A 154 -0.27 -7.62 10.02
CA VAL A 154 -0.50 -8.62 8.95
C VAL A 154 0.72 -8.78 8.03
N GLN A 155 1.78 -8.02 8.23
CA GLN A 155 2.92 -7.94 7.31
C GLN A 155 3.56 -9.31 7.04
N THR A 156 3.83 -10.09 8.09
CA THR A 156 4.46 -11.41 7.96
C THR A 156 3.58 -12.39 7.18
N ASP A 157 2.27 -12.36 7.44
CA ASP A 157 1.32 -13.24 6.74
C ASP A 157 1.21 -12.88 5.26
N LEU A 158 1.24 -11.58 4.94
CA LEU A 158 1.26 -11.09 3.56
C LEU A 158 2.54 -11.49 2.81
N GLU A 159 3.70 -11.42 3.48
CA GLU A 159 4.98 -11.84 2.92
C GLU A 159 5.04 -13.34 2.66
N MET A 160 4.43 -14.16 3.52
CA MET A 160 4.33 -15.61 3.31
C MET A 160 3.33 -16.02 2.23
N ALA A 161 2.37 -15.16 1.90
CA ALA A 161 1.36 -15.41 0.87
C ALA A 161 1.80 -14.98 -0.54
N GLU A 162 3.00 -14.40 -0.68
CA GLU A 162 3.55 -13.95 -1.95
C GLU A 162 4.12 -15.12 -2.77
#